data_3b5d60e67d95a40aaae48642cad29a75
#
_entry.id   3b5d60e67d95a40aaae48642cad29a75
#
_cell.length_a   1.000
_cell.length_b   1.000
_cell.length_c   1.000
_cell.angle_alpha   90.00
_cell.angle_beta   90.00
_cell.angle_gamma   90.00
#
_symmetry.space_group_name_H-M   'P 1'
#
loop_
_entity.id
_entity.type
_entity.pdbx_description
1 polymer ?
#
loop_
_entity_poly.entity_id
_entity_poly.type
_entity_poly.pdbx_seq_one_letter_code
_entity_poly.pdbx_strand_id
1 'polypeptide(L)'
;SPLRDVYKRQVPGCFPTAVTLAGLPAVAHELIKPSLSVIAITGVSGAGKKASVAQLGAETMGNLKAYKPGGTHRHTPEIVQNLQPFAQEKIDVSFTPVLAPLPRGILATITAGMKEGVGKREVETAFGEFYAQEPFCHVLPAGQQPETQNVVGTNMVHLQAHVDERA
;
A
#
# COMPACT_ATOMS: atom_id res chain seq x y z
N SER A 1 -17.36 -29.39 -3.39
CA SER A 1 -17.90 -29.19 -4.74
C SER A 1 -17.12 -28.10 -5.44
N PRO A 2 -16.61 -28.30 -6.69
CA PRO A 2 -15.88 -27.29 -7.45
C PRO A 2 -16.62 -25.94 -7.57
N LEU A 3 -17.94 -25.96 -7.53
CA LEU A 3 -18.77 -24.76 -7.60
C LEU A 3 -18.71 -23.88 -6.34
N ARG A 4 -18.34 -24.44 -5.17
CA ARG A 4 -18.15 -23.65 -3.94
C ARG A 4 -16.93 -22.76 -4.01
N ASP A 5 -15.88 -23.12 -4.75
CA ASP A 5 -14.67 -22.36 -4.86
C ASP A 5 -14.79 -21.17 -5.83
N VAL A 6 -15.69 -21.26 -6.80
CA VAL A 6 -15.94 -20.15 -7.75
C VAL A 6 -16.52 -18.92 -7.05
N TYR A 7 -17.36 -19.12 -6.03
CA TYR A 7 -17.98 -18.00 -5.28
C TYR A 7 -17.09 -17.40 -4.18
N LYS A 8 -15.93 -18.01 -3.91
CA LYS A 8 -14.98 -17.54 -2.88
C LYS A 8 -13.82 -16.73 -3.46
N ARG A 9 -13.77 -16.46 -4.74
CA ARG A 9 -12.76 -15.60 -5.34
C ARG A 9 -13.05 -14.16 -4.99
N GLN A 10 -12.41 -13.67 -3.95
CA GLN A 10 -12.40 -12.27 -3.60
C GLN A 10 -11.26 -11.58 -4.33
N VAL A 11 -11.59 -10.46 -4.99
CA VAL A 11 -10.59 -9.54 -5.51
C VAL A 11 -10.22 -8.61 -4.36
N PRO A 12 -8.94 -8.49 -4.01
CA PRO A 12 -8.50 -7.58 -2.94
C PRO A 12 -8.86 -6.14 -3.28
N GLY A 13 -9.11 -5.33 -2.25
CA GLY A 13 -9.31 -3.90 -2.43
C GLY A 13 -8.06 -3.22 -2.98
N CYS A 14 -8.23 -2.09 -3.67
CA CYS A 14 -7.11 -1.37 -4.31
C CYS A 14 -6.07 -0.88 -3.30
N PHE A 15 -6.47 -0.26 -2.18
CA PHE A 15 -5.55 0.13 -1.11
C PHE A 15 -4.92 -1.07 -0.40
N PRO A 16 -5.68 -2.12 -0.02
CA PRO A 16 -5.07 -3.32 0.52
C PRO A 16 -4.00 -3.92 -0.38
N THR A 17 -4.21 -3.97 -1.69
CA THR A 17 -3.19 -4.46 -2.64
C THR A 17 -1.92 -3.61 -2.56
N ALA A 18 -2.02 -2.30 -2.70
CA ALA A 18 -0.86 -1.41 -2.68
C ALA A 18 -0.11 -1.45 -1.34
N VAL A 19 -0.85 -1.38 -0.23
CA VAL A 19 -0.26 -1.34 1.11
C VAL A 19 0.33 -2.69 1.53
N THR A 20 -0.37 -3.79 1.21
CA THR A 20 0.14 -5.13 1.50
C THR A 20 1.44 -5.39 0.76
N LEU A 21 1.49 -5.15 -0.55
CA LEU A 21 2.71 -5.35 -1.34
C LEU A 21 3.86 -4.45 -0.85
N ALA A 22 3.58 -3.21 -0.45
CA ALA A 22 4.60 -2.31 0.06
C ALA A 22 5.13 -2.70 1.45
N GLY A 23 4.27 -3.22 2.34
CA GLY A 23 4.63 -3.55 3.72
C GLY A 23 5.08 -4.98 3.96
N LEU A 24 4.68 -5.91 3.07
CA LEU A 24 4.84 -7.34 3.29
C LEU A 24 6.29 -7.79 3.51
N PRO A 25 7.30 -7.36 2.73
CA PRO A 25 8.68 -7.78 3.00
C PRO A 25 9.18 -7.35 4.38
N ALA A 26 8.86 -6.12 4.79
CA ALA A 26 9.28 -5.60 6.09
C ALA A 26 8.63 -6.34 7.27
N VAL A 27 7.36 -6.74 7.12
CA VAL A 27 6.64 -7.52 8.15
C VAL A 27 7.12 -8.96 8.18
N ALA A 28 7.25 -9.61 7.02
CA ALA A 28 7.61 -11.03 6.91
C ALA A 28 9.04 -11.31 7.38
N HIS A 29 9.96 -10.37 7.19
CA HIS A 29 11.34 -10.46 7.67
C HIS A 29 11.56 -9.81 9.04
N GLU A 30 10.48 -9.43 9.73
CA GLU A 30 10.53 -8.84 11.07
C GLU A 30 11.41 -7.58 11.20
N LEU A 31 11.51 -6.78 10.15
CA LEU A 31 12.38 -5.61 10.10
C LEU A 31 11.81 -4.41 10.88
N ILE A 32 10.50 -4.35 11.04
CA ILE A 32 9.79 -3.22 11.63
C ILE A 32 8.97 -3.62 12.86
N LYS A 33 8.69 -2.64 13.70
CA LYS A 33 7.71 -2.75 14.78
C LYS A 33 6.31 -2.92 14.19
N PRO A 34 5.38 -3.60 14.88
CA PRO A 34 4.07 -3.99 14.32
C PRO A 34 3.07 -2.82 14.21
N SER A 35 3.53 -1.58 14.31
CA SER A 35 2.71 -0.38 14.17
C SER A 35 3.08 0.38 12.90
N LEU A 36 2.14 0.46 11.95
CA LEU A 36 2.33 1.07 10.65
C LEU A 36 1.47 2.32 10.50
N SER A 37 2.08 3.42 10.11
CA SER A 37 1.39 4.61 9.64
C SER A 37 1.35 4.63 8.12
N VAL A 38 0.16 4.66 7.55
CA VAL A 38 -0.07 4.54 6.09
C VAL A 38 -0.83 5.75 5.58
N ILE A 39 -0.24 6.43 4.61
CA ILE A 39 -0.92 7.43 3.79
C ILE A 39 -0.99 6.88 2.37
N ALA A 40 -2.18 6.77 1.79
CA ALA A 40 -2.33 6.32 0.42
C ALA A 40 -3.16 7.30 -0.41
N ILE A 41 -2.54 7.82 -1.46
CA ILE A 41 -3.11 8.79 -2.37
C ILE A 41 -3.69 8.03 -3.57
N THR A 42 -4.95 8.27 -3.89
CA THR A 42 -5.65 7.59 -5.00
C THR A 42 -6.28 8.57 -5.96
N GLY A 43 -6.44 8.11 -7.21
CA GLY A 43 -7.22 8.82 -8.22
C GLY A 43 -8.73 8.62 -8.06
N VAL A 44 -9.49 9.46 -8.77
CA VAL A 44 -10.96 9.55 -8.66
C VAL A 44 -11.71 8.30 -9.14
N SER A 45 -11.15 7.53 -10.07
CA SER A 45 -11.80 6.32 -10.61
C SER A 45 -12.02 5.22 -9.56
N GLY A 46 -11.24 5.21 -8.48
CA GLY A 46 -11.39 4.26 -7.36
C GLY A 46 -12.69 4.43 -6.57
N ALA A 47 -13.37 5.54 -6.72
CA ALA A 47 -14.64 5.83 -6.06
C ALA A 47 -15.85 5.05 -6.63
N GLY A 48 -15.69 4.40 -7.79
CA GLY A 48 -16.72 3.60 -8.44
C GLY A 48 -17.61 4.41 -9.40
N LYS A 49 -18.65 3.76 -9.94
CA LYS A 49 -19.51 4.32 -11.00
C LYS A 49 -20.59 5.27 -10.50
N LYS A 50 -20.90 5.25 -9.20
CA LYS A 50 -21.99 6.09 -8.68
C LYS A 50 -21.54 7.55 -8.63
N ALA A 51 -22.22 8.40 -9.40
CA ALA A 51 -21.97 9.82 -9.35
C ALA A 51 -22.32 10.42 -7.96
N SER A 52 -21.47 11.30 -7.48
CA SER A 52 -21.71 12.07 -6.25
C SER A 52 -21.13 13.47 -6.38
N VAL A 53 -21.72 14.43 -5.69
CA VAL A 53 -21.26 15.82 -5.71
C VAL A 53 -19.81 15.93 -5.30
N ALA A 54 -19.40 15.19 -4.26
CA ALA A 54 -18.02 15.19 -3.75
C ALA A 54 -16.96 14.67 -4.73
N GLN A 55 -17.38 14.12 -5.87
CA GLN A 55 -16.54 13.55 -6.93
C GLN A 55 -16.68 14.28 -8.26
N LEU A 56 -17.43 15.36 -8.29
CA LEU A 56 -17.48 16.24 -9.47
C LEU A 56 -16.10 16.80 -9.77
N GLY A 57 -15.80 17.01 -11.04
CA GLY A 57 -14.53 17.61 -11.46
C GLY A 57 -14.26 18.95 -10.77
N ALA A 58 -15.28 19.78 -10.60
CA ALA A 58 -15.17 21.05 -9.89
C ALA A 58 -14.73 20.91 -8.42
N GLU A 59 -15.03 19.78 -7.78
CA GLU A 59 -14.67 19.52 -6.38
C GLU A 59 -13.32 18.77 -6.23
N THR A 60 -12.88 18.09 -7.28
CA THR A 60 -11.70 17.24 -7.24
C THR A 60 -10.49 17.84 -7.95
N MET A 61 -10.69 18.63 -9.01
CA MET A 61 -9.60 19.27 -9.74
C MET A 61 -8.90 20.33 -8.87
N GLY A 62 -7.57 20.24 -8.78
CA GLY A 62 -6.78 21.16 -7.95
C GLY A 62 -6.91 20.95 -6.44
N ASN A 63 -7.51 19.84 -6.00
CA ASN A 63 -7.77 19.56 -4.58
C ASN A 63 -7.20 18.23 -4.15
N LEU A 64 -6.62 18.19 -2.94
CA LEU A 64 -6.25 16.98 -2.20
C LEU A 64 -7.17 16.85 -1.00
N LYS A 65 -7.83 15.71 -0.85
CA LYS A 65 -8.82 15.50 0.20
C LYS A 65 -8.60 14.19 0.93
N ALA A 66 -8.28 14.26 2.22
CA ALA A 66 -8.34 13.08 3.09
C ALA A 66 -9.80 12.67 3.32
N TYR A 67 -10.07 11.38 3.36
CA TYR A 67 -11.41 10.87 3.61
C TYR A 67 -11.37 9.60 4.47
N LYS A 68 -12.38 9.43 5.33
CA LYS A 68 -12.52 8.28 6.24
C LYS A 68 -11.23 7.91 7.01
N PRO A 69 -10.50 8.88 7.62
CA PRO A 69 -9.35 8.59 8.46
C PRO A 69 -9.77 7.93 9.77
N GLY A 70 -8.80 7.60 10.63
CA GLY A 70 -9.06 7.11 11.98
C GLY A 70 -9.73 5.74 12.04
N GLY A 71 -9.35 4.82 11.15
CA GLY A 71 -9.85 3.45 11.13
C GLY A 71 -11.26 3.28 10.53
N THR A 72 -11.91 4.36 10.08
CA THR A 72 -13.28 4.30 9.54
C THR A 72 -13.35 3.81 8.09
N HIS A 73 -12.24 3.69 7.40
CA HIS A 73 -12.20 3.17 6.04
C HIS A 73 -12.31 1.64 6.02
N ARG A 74 -13.20 1.11 5.18
CA ARG A 74 -13.48 -0.34 5.05
C ARG A 74 -12.26 -1.19 4.70
N HIS A 75 -11.21 -0.62 4.13
CA HIS A 75 -10.00 -1.34 3.76
C HIS A 75 -9.01 -1.48 4.93
N THR A 76 -9.17 -0.74 6.02
CA THR A 76 -8.28 -0.86 7.19
C THR A 76 -8.22 -2.29 7.75
N PRO A 77 -9.34 -2.96 8.05
CA PRO A 77 -9.30 -4.34 8.54
C PRO A 77 -8.76 -5.33 7.50
N GLU A 78 -8.96 -5.08 6.20
CA GLU A 78 -8.41 -5.94 5.14
C GLU A 78 -6.87 -5.83 5.06
N ILE A 79 -6.31 -4.64 5.23
CA ILE A 79 -4.85 -4.45 5.29
C ILE A 79 -4.26 -5.24 6.48
N VAL A 80 -4.87 -5.10 7.66
CA VAL A 80 -4.44 -5.85 8.85
C VAL A 80 -4.56 -7.36 8.60
N GLN A 81 -5.70 -7.82 8.06
CA GLN A 81 -5.93 -9.23 7.74
C GLN A 81 -4.86 -9.80 6.80
N ASN A 82 -4.41 -9.02 5.82
CA ASN A 82 -3.44 -9.47 4.83
C ASN A 82 -2.02 -9.54 5.41
N LEU A 83 -1.64 -8.62 6.30
CA LEU A 83 -0.30 -8.57 6.89
C LEU A 83 -0.16 -9.46 8.11
N GLN A 84 -1.22 -9.65 8.90
CA GLN A 84 -1.19 -10.38 10.17
C GLN A 84 -0.62 -11.80 10.08
N PRO A 85 -0.89 -12.63 9.05
CA PRO A 85 -0.33 -13.97 8.94
C PRO A 85 1.20 -14.03 8.86
N PHE A 86 1.85 -12.93 8.52
CA PHE A 86 3.30 -12.81 8.36
C PHE A 86 3.98 -12.12 9.56
N ALA A 87 3.21 -11.65 10.52
CA ALA A 87 3.71 -10.98 11.71
C ALA A 87 3.70 -11.90 12.93
N GLN A 88 4.73 -11.82 13.77
CA GLN A 88 4.77 -12.51 15.07
C GLN A 88 3.90 -11.82 16.11
N GLU A 89 3.75 -10.50 16.01
CA GLU A 89 2.99 -9.67 16.92
C GLU A 89 1.72 -9.14 16.25
N LYS A 90 0.78 -8.64 17.05
CA LYS A 90 -0.44 -8.02 16.53
C LYS A 90 -0.10 -6.76 15.73
N ILE A 91 -0.48 -6.75 14.45
CA ILE A 91 -0.32 -5.60 13.57
C ILE A 91 -1.36 -4.52 13.92
N ASP A 92 -0.87 -3.29 14.06
CA ASP A 92 -1.68 -2.09 14.16
C ASP A 92 -1.44 -1.18 12.96
N VAL A 93 -2.53 -0.70 12.34
CA VAL A 93 -2.45 0.12 11.12
C VAL A 93 -3.25 1.40 11.28
N SER A 94 -2.55 2.53 11.29
CA SER A 94 -3.15 3.85 11.12
C SER A 94 -3.22 4.19 9.64
N PHE A 95 -4.42 4.22 9.06
CA PHE A 95 -4.63 4.40 7.63
C PHE A 95 -5.35 5.70 7.31
N THR A 96 -4.73 6.53 6.48
CA THR A 96 -5.27 7.80 5.97
C THR A 96 -5.31 7.79 4.44
N PRO A 97 -6.45 7.49 3.82
CA PRO A 97 -6.60 7.62 2.38
C PRO A 97 -6.80 9.07 1.97
N VAL A 98 -6.19 9.44 0.84
CA VAL A 98 -6.27 10.79 0.25
C VAL A 98 -6.73 10.67 -1.20
N LEU A 99 -7.75 11.43 -1.58
CA LEU A 99 -8.18 11.59 -2.95
C LEU A 99 -7.37 12.71 -3.61
N ALA A 100 -6.83 12.44 -4.78
CA ALA A 100 -6.09 13.40 -5.60
C ALA A 100 -6.75 13.59 -6.96
N PRO A 101 -6.48 14.70 -7.66
CA PRO A 101 -7.04 15.00 -8.98
C PRO A 101 -6.35 14.17 -10.08
N LEU A 102 -6.23 12.88 -9.86
CA LEU A 102 -5.67 11.90 -10.78
C LEU A 102 -6.79 11.02 -11.33
N PRO A 103 -6.76 10.64 -12.60
CA PRO A 103 -7.73 9.70 -13.14
C PRO A 103 -7.62 8.31 -12.53
N ARG A 104 -6.38 7.82 -12.30
CA ARG A 104 -6.08 6.46 -11.82
C ARG A 104 -4.77 6.43 -11.03
N GLY A 105 -4.53 5.29 -10.38
CA GLY A 105 -3.29 4.99 -9.66
C GLY A 105 -3.41 5.16 -8.16
N ILE A 106 -2.48 4.55 -7.45
CA ILE A 106 -2.30 4.69 -6.00
C ILE A 106 -0.82 4.87 -5.71
N LEU A 107 -0.50 5.89 -4.92
CA LEU A 107 0.79 6.03 -4.25
C LEU A 107 0.56 5.79 -2.76
N ALA A 108 1.14 4.71 -2.23
CA ALA A 108 1.09 4.40 -0.81
C ALA A 108 2.44 4.68 -0.16
N THR A 109 2.43 5.42 0.94
CA THR A 109 3.60 5.64 1.80
C THR A 109 3.34 5.00 3.15
N ILE A 110 4.26 4.13 3.57
CA ILE A 110 4.22 3.45 4.86
C ILE A 110 5.40 3.93 5.68
N THR A 111 5.14 4.32 6.91
CA THR A 111 6.17 4.64 7.91
C THR A 111 5.99 3.71 9.10
N ALA A 112 7.09 3.11 9.55
CA ALA A 112 7.12 2.24 10.71
C ALA A 112 8.46 2.37 11.44
N GLY A 113 8.45 2.21 12.75
CA GLY A 113 9.68 2.13 13.52
C GLY A 113 10.43 0.84 13.21
N MET A 114 11.74 0.89 13.11
CA MET A 114 12.57 -0.29 12.88
C MET A 114 12.74 -1.10 14.16
N LYS A 115 12.95 -2.42 14.02
CA LYS A 115 13.40 -3.26 15.12
C LYS A 115 14.89 -3.00 15.41
N GLU A 116 15.30 -3.29 16.63
CA GLU A 116 16.69 -3.12 17.06
C GLU A 116 17.64 -3.99 16.24
N GLY A 117 18.77 -3.42 15.84
CA GLY A 117 19.79 -4.12 15.04
C GLY A 117 19.49 -4.23 13.54
N VAL A 118 18.34 -3.73 13.08
CA VAL A 118 18.01 -3.67 11.65
C VAL A 118 18.57 -2.39 11.05
N GLY A 119 19.29 -2.50 9.95
CA GLY A 119 19.85 -1.38 9.22
C GLY A 119 19.37 -1.31 7.76
N LYS A 120 19.91 -0.35 7.03
CA LYS A 120 19.57 -0.12 5.62
C LYS A 120 19.82 -1.34 4.74
N ARG A 121 20.94 -2.03 4.97
CA ARG A 121 21.34 -3.19 4.16
C ARG A 121 20.36 -4.36 4.30
N GLU A 122 19.91 -4.64 5.51
CA GLU A 122 18.94 -5.68 5.80
C GLU A 122 17.60 -5.40 5.10
N VAL A 123 17.17 -4.13 5.11
CA VAL A 123 15.93 -3.70 4.42
C VAL A 123 16.07 -3.86 2.90
N GLU A 124 17.16 -3.35 2.29
CA GLU A 124 17.40 -3.46 0.85
C GLU A 124 17.46 -4.93 0.39
N THR A 125 18.15 -5.78 1.14
CA THR A 125 18.26 -7.22 0.86
C THR A 125 16.89 -7.90 0.93
N ALA A 126 16.14 -7.68 2.00
CA ALA A 126 14.84 -8.31 2.20
C ALA A 126 13.84 -7.95 1.09
N PHE A 127 13.78 -6.68 0.70
CA PHE A 127 12.88 -6.26 -0.39
C PHE A 127 13.31 -6.83 -1.74
N GLY A 128 14.61 -6.82 -2.04
CA GLY A 128 15.15 -7.38 -3.28
C GLY A 128 14.91 -8.88 -3.42
N GLU A 129 15.20 -9.65 -2.38
CA GLU A 129 15.03 -11.11 -2.38
C GLU A 129 13.54 -11.51 -2.40
N PHE A 130 12.69 -10.82 -1.62
CA PHE A 130 11.28 -11.12 -1.51
C PHE A 130 10.56 -11.06 -2.86
N TYR A 131 10.90 -10.07 -3.68
CA TYR A 131 10.27 -9.85 -4.98
C TYR A 131 11.10 -10.31 -6.18
N ALA A 132 12.24 -10.98 -5.98
CA ALA A 132 13.15 -11.40 -7.05
C ALA A 132 12.48 -12.29 -8.12
N GLN A 133 11.45 -13.08 -7.75
CA GLN A 133 10.75 -13.98 -8.65
C GLN A 133 9.35 -13.48 -9.04
N GLU A 134 8.98 -12.26 -8.62
CA GLU A 134 7.64 -11.71 -8.87
C GLU A 134 7.65 -10.74 -10.05
N PRO A 135 7.18 -11.16 -11.23
CA PRO A 135 7.37 -10.40 -12.47
C PRO A 135 6.64 -9.06 -12.50
N PHE A 136 5.67 -8.84 -11.62
CA PHE A 136 4.90 -7.60 -11.55
C PHE A 136 5.31 -6.66 -10.42
N CYS A 137 6.21 -7.09 -9.53
CA CYS A 137 6.70 -6.29 -8.41
C CYS A 137 8.13 -5.86 -8.67
N HIS A 138 8.36 -4.57 -8.90
CA HIS A 138 9.68 -4.01 -9.16
C HIS A 138 10.16 -3.20 -7.97
N VAL A 139 11.19 -3.71 -7.29
CA VAL A 139 11.95 -2.93 -6.32
C VAL A 139 12.91 -2.02 -7.10
N LEU A 140 12.67 -0.73 -7.01
CA LEU A 140 13.44 0.28 -7.75
C LEU A 140 14.86 0.41 -7.18
N PRO A 141 15.85 0.74 -8.02
CA PRO A 141 17.21 1.05 -7.56
C PRO A 141 17.25 2.23 -6.57
N ALA A 142 18.29 2.26 -5.75
CA ALA A 142 18.52 3.37 -4.83
C ALA A 142 18.52 4.73 -5.57
N GLY A 143 17.83 5.71 -5.00
CA GLY A 143 17.66 7.05 -5.57
C GLY A 143 16.48 7.22 -6.52
N GLN A 144 15.83 6.13 -6.96
CA GLN A 144 14.58 6.21 -7.72
C GLN A 144 13.37 6.09 -6.77
N GLN A 145 12.27 6.74 -7.14
CA GLN A 145 11.03 6.73 -6.36
C GLN A 145 9.87 6.17 -7.18
N PRO A 146 8.92 5.46 -6.55
CA PRO A 146 7.69 5.08 -7.22
C PRO A 146 6.86 6.30 -7.65
N GLU A 147 6.43 6.30 -8.89
CA GLU A 147 5.54 7.31 -9.46
C GLU A 147 4.32 6.65 -10.08
N THR A 148 3.13 7.21 -9.85
CA THR A 148 1.90 6.65 -10.41
C THR A 148 1.90 6.61 -11.93
N GLN A 149 2.52 7.59 -12.58
CA GLN A 149 2.57 7.69 -14.05
C GLN A 149 3.35 6.54 -14.68
N ASN A 150 4.40 6.05 -14.00
CA ASN A 150 5.28 5.01 -14.55
C ASN A 150 4.62 3.61 -14.62
N VAL A 151 3.49 3.42 -13.95
CA VAL A 151 2.74 2.16 -13.93
C VAL A 151 1.37 2.25 -14.60
N VAL A 152 1.00 3.40 -15.14
CA VAL A 152 -0.29 3.59 -15.84
C VAL A 152 -0.40 2.64 -17.03
N GLY A 153 -1.55 1.94 -17.13
CA GLY A 153 -1.83 0.98 -18.21
C GLY A 153 -1.11 -0.35 -18.10
N THR A 154 -0.45 -0.60 -16.98
CA THR A 154 0.26 -1.85 -16.69
C THR A 154 -0.32 -2.56 -15.47
N ASN A 155 0.15 -3.80 -15.22
CA ASN A 155 -0.09 -4.54 -13.98
C ASN A 155 1.09 -4.40 -12.99
N MET A 156 2.01 -3.47 -13.25
CA MET A 156 3.23 -3.34 -12.47
C MET A 156 2.99 -2.62 -11.15
N VAL A 157 3.76 -2.99 -10.16
CA VAL A 157 3.90 -2.31 -8.87
C VAL A 157 5.36 -1.90 -8.71
N HIS A 158 5.61 -0.61 -8.55
CA HIS A 158 6.92 -0.08 -8.21
C HIS A 158 7.02 0.10 -6.71
N LEU A 159 8.12 -0.35 -6.13
CA LEU A 159 8.39 -0.33 -4.70
C LEU A 159 9.76 0.29 -4.43
N GLN A 160 9.88 1.03 -3.34
CA GLN A 160 11.15 1.45 -2.80
C GLN A 160 11.04 1.57 -1.28
N ALA A 161 12.03 1.05 -0.57
CA ALA A 161 12.16 1.15 0.87
C ALA A 161 13.31 2.09 1.22
N HIS A 162 13.11 2.92 2.23
CA HIS A 162 14.09 3.85 2.76
C HIS A 162 14.22 3.70 4.26
N VAL A 163 15.45 3.84 4.75
CA VAL A 163 15.75 3.90 6.18
C VAL A 163 16.19 5.33 6.51
N ASP A 164 15.52 5.96 7.47
CA ASP A 164 15.98 7.20 8.07
C ASP A 164 16.81 6.85 9.32
N GLU A 165 18.13 6.96 9.20
CA GLU A 165 19.07 6.63 10.28
C GLU A 165 19.01 7.63 11.47
N ARG A 166 18.23 8.70 11.34
CA ARG A 166 18.06 9.73 12.37
C ARG A 166 16.80 9.54 13.23
N ALA A 167 15.90 8.63 12.83
CA ALA A 167 14.59 8.43 13.45
C ALA A 167 14.55 7.19 14.35
#